data_fb0923d6d91630784b75a2356eb36d54
#
_entry.id   fb0923d6d91630784b75a2356eb36d54
#
_cell.length_a   1.000
_cell.length_b   1.000
_cell.length_c   1.000
_cell.angle_alpha   90.00
_cell.angle_beta   90.00
_cell.angle_gamma   90.00
#
_symmetry.space_group_name_H-M   'P 1'
#
loop_
_entity.id
_entity.type
_entity.pdbx_description
1 polymer ?
#
loop_
_entity_poly.entity_id
_entity_poly.type
_entity_poly.pdbx_seq_one_letter_code
_entity_poly.pdbx_strand_id
1 'polypeptide(L)'
;MIKHITVIGAGSTGHAVAAIMAMRGFQVTFHDDARFSKELDAVKELGFIQLRGKIRGAGSPAKTTTDAAEAIHGAEAIFVHVPSDRHEEIARRIAPHLEDGQHILIIPGNLGAFIFRRVFQELGVTAKVTLTEKEGNFCPC
;
A
#
# COMPACT_ATOMS: atom_id res chain seq x y z
N MET A 1 2.08 -17.48 -7.45
CA MET A 1 3.20 -16.49 -7.33
C MET A 1 2.58 -15.12 -7.41
N ILE A 2 2.80 -14.26 -6.39
CA ILE A 2 2.27 -12.89 -6.32
C ILE A 2 2.80 -12.06 -7.49
N LYS A 3 1.92 -11.36 -8.19
CA LYS A 3 2.24 -10.48 -9.32
C LYS A 3 1.74 -9.06 -9.10
N HIS A 4 0.57 -8.91 -8.52
CA HIS A 4 -0.10 -7.63 -8.31
C HIS A 4 0.05 -7.19 -6.86
N ILE A 5 0.66 -6.02 -6.67
CA ILE A 5 0.89 -5.42 -5.35
C ILE A 5 0.27 -4.04 -5.31
N THR A 6 -0.48 -3.75 -4.27
CA THR A 6 -0.87 -2.39 -3.95
C THR A 6 0.01 -1.84 -2.83
N VAL A 7 0.55 -0.65 -3.02
CA VAL A 7 1.27 0.11 -2.00
C VAL A 7 0.42 1.30 -1.58
N ILE A 8 0.02 1.33 -0.32
CA ILE A 8 -0.78 2.39 0.29
C ILE A 8 0.13 3.30 1.12
N GLY A 9 0.07 4.59 0.86
CA GLY A 9 0.83 5.62 1.55
C GLY A 9 1.80 6.34 0.63
N ALA A 10 1.46 7.57 0.21
CA ALA A 10 2.26 8.37 -0.71
C ALA A 10 3.34 9.23 0.00
N GLY A 11 3.81 8.78 1.17
CA GLY A 11 5.00 9.33 1.83
C GLY A 11 6.31 8.81 1.21
N SER A 12 7.45 9.25 1.75
CA SER A 12 8.79 8.87 1.24
C SER A 12 9.00 7.35 1.23
N THR A 13 8.61 6.66 2.29
CA THR A 13 8.74 5.19 2.38
C THR A 13 7.85 4.47 1.35
N GLY A 14 6.60 4.93 1.16
CA GLY A 14 5.70 4.35 0.16
C GLY A 14 6.23 4.52 -1.26
N HIS A 15 6.76 5.70 -1.60
CA HIS A 15 7.44 5.92 -2.88
C HIS A 15 8.61 4.95 -3.08
N ALA A 16 9.47 4.81 -2.06
CA ALA A 16 10.61 3.90 -2.14
C ALA A 16 10.18 2.45 -2.35
N VAL A 17 9.18 1.98 -1.61
CA VAL A 17 8.67 0.60 -1.72
C VAL A 17 7.99 0.38 -3.06
N ALA A 18 7.15 1.32 -3.52
CA ALA A 18 6.50 1.22 -4.83
C ALA A 18 7.54 1.10 -5.96
N ALA A 19 8.59 1.93 -5.92
CA ALA A 19 9.67 1.85 -6.90
C ALA A 19 10.44 0.53 -6.82
N ILE A 20 10.83 0.08 -5.62
CA ILE A 20 11.58 -1.18 -5.43
C ILE A 20 10.78 -2.36 -5.95
N MET A 21 9.50 -2.44 -5.66
CA MET A 21 8.64 -3.54 -6.11
C MET A 21 8.46 -3.51 -7.63
N ALA A 22 8.27 -2.32 -8.23
CA ALA A 22 8.19 -2.17 -9.68
C ALA A 22 9.51 -2.59 -10.37
N MET A 23 10.67 -2.20 -9.81
CA MET A 23 11.99 -2.62 -10.32
C MET A 23 12.19 -4.15 -10.23
N ARG A 24 11.51 -4.83 -9.33
CA ARG A 24 11.53 -6.29 -9.18
C ARG A 24 10.52 -7.02 -10.09
N GLY A 25 9.81 -6.29 -10.93
CA GLY A 25 8.89 -6.84 -11.91
C GLY A 25 7.47 -7.09 -11.43
N PHE A 26 7.11 -6.59 -10.23
CA PHE A 26 5.72 -6.62 -9.79
C PHE A 26 4.89 -5.55 -10.51
N GLN A 27 3.63 -5.85 -10.78
CA GLN A 27 2.65 -4.84 -11.17
C GLN A 27 2.21 -4.09 -9.92
N VAL A 28 2.64 -2.84 -9.81
CA VAL A 28 2.40 -2.03 -8.62
C VAL A 28 1.30 -1.03 -8.88
N THR A 29 0.23 -1.07 -8.05
CA THR A 29 -0.70 0.04 -7.89
C THR A 29 -0.25 0.88 -6.71
N PHE A 30 0.03 2.16 -6.94
CA PHE A 30 0.43 3.10 -5.90
C PHE A 30 -0.75 3.99 -5.51
N HIS A 31 -1.13 3.95 -4.24
CA HIS A 31 -2.38 4.53 -3.73
C HIS A 31 -2.17 5.37 -2.48
N ASP A 32 -2.86 6.47 -2.40
CA ASP A 32 -3.25 7.17 -1.17
C ASP A 32 -4.55 7.93 -1.45
N ASP A 33 -5.07 8.63 -0.44
CA ASP A 33 -6.30 9.41 -0.62
C ASP A 33 -6.08 10.75 -1.35
N ALA A 34 -7.17 11.47 -1.58
CA ALA A 34 -7.15 12.73 -2.32
C ALA A 34 -6.27 13.83 -1.69
N ARG A 35 -5.93 13.74 -0.38
CA ARG A 35 -5.00 14.66 0.28
C ARG A 35 -3.58 14.55 -0.28
N PHE A 36 -3.24 13.41 -0.89
CA PHE A 36 -1.94 13.10 -1.49
C PHE A 36 -2.03 12.99 -3.02
N SER A 37 -3.06 13.58 -3.63
CA SER A 37 -3.23 13.54 -5.09
C SER A 37 -2.04 14.13 -5.83
N LYS A 38 -1.43 15.20 -5.31
CA LYS A 38 -0.27 15.86 -5.92
C LYS A 38 0.94 14.93 -6.04
N GLU A 39 1.20 14.15 -5.00
CA GLU A 39 2.28 13.16 -4.97
C GLU A 39 2.03 12.05 -6.00
N LEU A 40 0.81 11.56 -6.08
CA LEU A 40 0.42 10.52 -7.04
C LEU A 40 0.41 11.05 -8.48
N ASP A 41 -0.08 12.27 -8.71
CA ASP A 41 -0.10 12.92 -10.01
C ASP A 41 1.33 13.15 -10.52
N ALA A 42 2.25 13.58 -9.67
CA ALA A 42 3.66 13.74 -10.01
C ALA A 42 4.28 12.42 -10.49
N VAL A 43 3.98 11.30 -9.81
CA VAL A 43 4.44 9.97 -10.26
C VAL A 43 3.80 9.58 -11.60
N LYS A 44 2.52 9.87 -11.77
CA LYS A 44 1.79 9.60 -13.01
C LYS A 44 2.35 10.38 -14.20
N GLU A 45 2.65 11.67 -14.01
CA GLU A 45 3.20 12.54 -15.04
C GLU A 45 4.62 12.13 -15.42
N LEU A 46 5.48 11.82 -14.43
CA LEU A 46 6.85 11.38 -14.67
C LEU A 46 6.92 9.96 -15.23
N GLY A 47 5.94 9.11 -14.91
CA GLY A 47 5.92 7.70 -15.28
C GLY A 47 6.86 6.80 -14.46
N PHE A 48 7.62 7.36 -13.51
CA PHE A 48 8.55 6.60 -12.67
C PHE A 48 8.83 7.30 -11.34
N ILE A 49 9.38 6.54 -10.41
CA ILE A 49 9.94 7.04 -9.14
C ILE A 49 11.44 6.79 -9.14
N GLN A 50 12.24 7.86 -9.03
CA GLN A 50 13.69 7.78 -9.00
C GLN A 50 14.20 7.50 -7.58
N LEU A 51 14.95 6.42 -7.40
CA LEU A 51 15.64 6.10 -6.15
C LEU A 51 17.08 6.60 -6.16
N ARG A 52 17.48 7.23 -5.05
CA ARG A 52 18.84 7.71 -4.80
C ARG A 52 19.29 7.25 -3.42
N GLY A 53 20.50 6.74 -3.30
CA GLY A 53 21.05 6.26 -2.02
C GLY A 53 21.69 4.89 -2.17
N LYS A 54 21.49 4.01 -1.21
CA LYS A 54 22.03 2.63 -1.24
C LYS A 54 21.37 1.81 -2.35
N ILE A 55 20.06 1.97 -2.54
CA ILE A 55 19.34 1.41 -3.68
C ILE A 55 19.18 2.54 -4.71
N ARG A 56 19.64 2.30 -5.93
CA ARG A 56 19.59 3.26 -7.03
C ARG A 56 18.84 2.66 -8.20
N GLY A 57 18.08 3.47 -8.91
CA GLY A 57 17.34 3.07 -10.09
C GLY A 57 16.04 3.83 -10.23
N ALA A 58 15.24 3.45 -11.20
CA ALA A 58 13.92 4.00 -11.41
C ALA A 58 12.91 2.85 -11.46
N GLY A 59 11.84 2.96 -10.69
CA GLY A 59 10.72 2.02 -10.70
C GLY A 59 9.47 2.70 -11.21
N SER A 60 8.76 2.06 -12.14
CA SER A 60 7.53 2.57 -12.73
C SER A 60 6.33 1.80 -12.19
N PRO A 61 5.57 2.37 -11.25
CA PRO A 61 4.29 1.77 -10.87
C PRO A 61 3.39 1.64 -12.10
N ALA A 62 2.70 0.52 -12.22
CA ALA A 62 1.79 0.28 -13.33
C ALA A 62 0.58 1.22 -13.29
N LYS A 63 0.23 1.70 -12.08
CA LYS A 63 -0.92 2.57 -11.85
C LYS A 63 -0.72 3.43 -10.61
N THR A 64 -1.26 4.65 -10.65
CA THR A 64 -1.47 5.51 -9.47
C THR A 64 -2.95 5.84 -9.37
N THR A 65 -3.52 5.82 -8.17
CA THR A 65 -4.93 6.11 -7.97
C THR A 65 -5.23 6.63 -6.56
N THR A 66 -6.23 7.51 -6.45
CA THR A 66 -6.82 7.93 -5.17
C THR A 66 -8.08 7.13 -4.82
N ASP A 67 -8.54 6.27 -5.70
CA ASP A 67 -9.72 5.42 -5.51
C ASP A 67 -9.32 4.11 -4.82
N ALA A 68 -9.90 3.85 -3.64
CA ALA A 68 -9.60 2.66 -2.86
C ALA A 68 -10.14 1.37 -3.51
N ALA A 69 -11.30 1.42 -4.15
CA ALA A 69 -11.86 0.27 -4.86
C ALA A 69 -10.93 -0.18 -5.98
N GLU A 70 -10.47 0.80 -6.76
CA GLU A 70 -9.53 0.57 -7.85
C GLU A 70 -8.16 0.07 -7.37
N ALA A 71 -7.72 0.54 -6.20
CA ALA A 71 -6.44 0.14 -5.61
C ALA A 71 -6.46 -1.29 -5.08
N ILE A 72 -7.58 -1.74 -4.52
CA ILE A 72 -7.69 -3.04 -3.84
C ILE A 72 -8.08 -4.15 -4.81
N HIS A 73 -8.86 -3.82 -5.85
CA HIS A 73 -9.32 -4.81 -6.82
C HIS A 73 -8.17 -5.57 -7.49
N GLY A 74 -8.20 -6.90 -7.35
CA GLY A 74 -7.20 -7.81 -7.92
C GLY A 74 -5.80 -7.75 -7.29
N ALA A 75 -5.60 -6.98 -6.22
CA ALA A 75 -4.34 -6.96 -5.49
C ALA A 75 -4.17 -8.29 -4.73
N GLU A 76 -3.05 -8.96 -4.92
CA GLU A 76 -2.71 -10.18 -4.17
C GLU A 76 -2.02 -9.85 -2.85
N ALA A 77 -1.25 -8.74 -2.81
CA ALA A 77 -0.63 -8.22 -1.60
C ALA A 77 -0.85 -6.71 -1.50
N ILE A 78 -1.17 -6.26 -0.30
CA ILE A 78 -1.44 -4.85 0.02
C ILE A 78 -0.45 -4.41 1.09
N PHE A 79 0.47 -3.53 0.73
CA PHE A 79 1.48 -2.99 1.62
C PHE A 79 1.02 -1.64 2.15
N VAL A 80 0.82 -1.55 3.46
CA VAL A 80 0.34 -0.34 4.13
C VAL A 80 1.52 0.38 4.76
N HIS A 81 1.92 1.50 4.17
CA HIS A 81 3.04 2.35 4.60
C HIS A 81 2.55 3.71 5.04
N VAL A 82 1.79 3.73 6.12
CA VAL A 82 1.27 4.96 6.72
C VAL A 82 1.64 5.04 8.21
N PRO A 83 1.68 6.24 8.80
CA PRO A 83 1.80 6.38 10.25
C PRO A 83 0.70 5.64 10.99
N SER A 84 0.99 5.19 12.22
CA SER A 84 0.07 4.33 12.99
C SER A 84 -1.26 4.99 13.33
N ASP A 85 -1.30 6.32 13.43
CA ASP A 85 -2.52 7.10 13.65
C ASP A 85 -3.49 7.07 12.45
N ARG A 86 -3.01 6.65 11.28
CA ARG A 86 -3.83 6.45 10.08
C ARG A 86 -4.32 5.01 9.89
N HIS A 87 -3.90 4.06 10.71
CA HIS A 87 -4.26 2.64 10.52
C HIS A 87 -5.77 2.41 10.50
N GLU A 88 -6.52 3.02 11.43
CA GLU A 88 -7.98 2.87 11.46
C GLU A 88 -8.65 3.47 10.22
N GLU A 89 -8.22 4.65 9.81
CA GLU A 89 -8.71 5.30 8.60
C GLU A 89 -8.51 4.42 7.35
N ILE A 90 -7.30 3.89 7.19
CA ILE A 90 -6.98 3.01 6.05
C ILE A 90 -7.79 1.73 6.11
N ALA A 91 -7.88 1.09 7.28
CA ALA A 91 -8.67 -0.12 7.46
C ALA A 91 -10.14 0.08 7.06
N ARG A 92 -10.77 1.17 7.51
CA ARG A 92 -12.15 1.51 7.13
C ARG A 92 -12.32 1.76 5.64
N ARG A 93 -11.33 2.41 5.01
CA ARG A 93 -11.36 2.74 3.58
C ARG A 93 -11.26 1.51 2.70
N ILE A 94 -10.38 0.56 3.02
CA ILE A 94 -10.19 -0.62 2.18
C ILE A 94 -11.18 -1.75 2.47
N ALA A 95 -11.75 -1.79 3.68
CA ALA A 95 -12.64 -2.86 4.13
C ALA A 95 -13.74 -3.24 3.13
N PRO A 96 -14.48 -2.29 2.51
CA PRO A 96 -15.56 -2.62 1.58
C PRO A 96 -15.11 -3.27 0.27
N HIS A 97 -13.82 -3.22 -0.03
CA HIS A 97 -13.25 -3.62 -1.31
C HIS A 97 -12.37 -4.87 -1.22
N LEU A 98 -12.24 -5.45 -0.03
CA LEU A 98 -11.38 -6.60 0.19
C LEU A 98 -11.92 -7.85 -0.49
N GLU A 99 -11.00 -8.65 -1.03
CA GLU A 99 -11.26 -9.90 -1.73
C GLU A 99 -10.62 -11.08 -1.01
N ASP A 100 -11.17 -12.28 -1.21
CA ASP A 100 -10.61 -13.50 -0.62
C ASP A 100 -9.18 -13.77 -1.08
N GLY A 101 -8.33 -14.17 -0.14
CA GLY A 101 -6.94 -14.54 -0.40
C GLY A 101 -5.95 -13.38 -0.40
N GLN A 102 -6.40 -12.14 -0.23
CA GLN A 102 -5.49 -11.00 -0.14
C GLN A 102 -4.63 -11.03 1.12
N HIS A 103 -3.37 -10.65 0.97
CA HIS A 103 -2.41 -10.49 2.07
C HIS A 103 -2.18 -9.01 2.36
N ILE A 104 -2.47 -8.58 3.57
CA ILE A 104 -2.26 -7.19 4.02
C ILE A 104 -1.05 -7.16 4.95
N LEU A 105 -0.04 -6.40 4.57
CA LEU A 105 1.19 -6.21 5.33
C LEU A 105 1.29 -4.76 5.81
N ILE A 106 1.24 -4.56 7.13
CA ILE A 106 1.24 -3.25 7.78
C ILE A 106 2.65 -2.93 8.24
N ILE A 107 3.19 -1.78 7.81
CA ILE A 107 4.59 -1.38 8.02
C ILE A 107 4.70 0.14 8.29
N PRO A 108 5.17 0.56 9.45
CA PRO A 108 5.39 -0.22 10.67
C PRO A 108 4.08 -0.72 11.26
N GLY A 109 4.09 -1.93 11.85
CA GLY A 109 2.89 -2.55 12.38
C GLY A 109 2.36 -1.87 13.63
N ASN A 110 3.18 -1.77 14.66
CA ASN A 110 2.82 -1.14 15.94
C ASN A 110 1.45 -1.59 16.47
N LEU A 111 1.18 -2.90 16.45
CA LEU A 111 -0.12 -3.51 16.78
C LEU A 111 -1.26 -3.11 15.81
N GLY A 112 -0.92 -2.62 14.63
CA GLY A 112 -1.90 -2.22 13.61
C GLY A 112 -2.80 -3.37 13.15
N ALA A 113 -2.28 -4.61 13.13
CA ALA A 113 -3.09 -5.78 12.77
C ALA A 113 -4.32 -5.94 13.66
N PHE A 114 -4.24 -5.60 14.95
CA PHE A 114 -5.40 -5.60 15.86
C PHE A 114 -6.41 -4.51 15.49
N ILE A 115 -5.93 -3.33 15.09
CA ILE A 115 -6.78 -2.22 14.63
C ILE A 115 -7.53 -2.64 13.36
N PHE A 116 -6.82 -3.18 12.37
CA PHE A 116 -7.41 -3.67 11.12
C PHE A 116 -8.44 -4.77 11.39
N ARG A 117 -8.09 -5.76 12.22
CA ARG A 117 -9.01 -6.84 12.57
C ARG A 117 -10.28 -6.33 13.25
N ARG A 118 -10.16 -5.42 14.22
CA ARG A 118 -11.30 -4.80 14.90
C ARG A 118 -12.21 -4.10 13.88
N VAL A 119 -11.64 -3.24 13.04
CA VAL A 119 -12.40 -2.51 12.02
C VAL A 119 -13.11 -3.45 11.05
N PHE A 120 -12.44 -4.50 10.60
CA PHE A 120 -13.05 -5.47 9.68
C PHE A 120 -14.21 -6.22 10.34
N GLN A 121 -14.10 -6.54 11.63
CA GLN A 121 -15.21 -7.12 12.39
C GLN A 121 -16.37 -6.14 12.56
N GLU A 122 -16.10 -4.88 12.91
CA GLU A 122 -17.12 -3.82 13.05
C GLU A 122 -17.90 -3.59 11.73
N LEU A 123 -17.22 -3.66 10.60
CA LEU A 123 -17.81 -3.44 9.29
C LEU A 123 -18.35 -4.72 8.63
N GLY A 124 -18.29 -5.86 9.30
CA GLY A 124 -18.81 -7.13 8.78
C GLY A 124 -18.09 -7.63 7.55
N VAL A 125 -16.77 -7.40 7.43
CA VAL A 125 -15.97 -7.92 6.31
C VAL A 125 -16.00 -9.44 6.31
N THR A 126 -16.44 -10.03 5.21
CA THR A 126 -16.53 -11.48 5.01
C THR A 126 -15.34 -12.04 4.22
N ALA A 127 -14.59 -11.18 3.54
CA ALA A 127 -13.42 -11.59 2.77
C ALA A 127 -12.35 -12.23 3.70
N LYS A 128 -11.83 -13.38 3.25
CA LYS A 128 -10.79 -14.13 3.96
C LYS A 128 -9.42 -13.56 3.61
N VAL A 129 -8.95 -12.62 4.44
CA VAL A 129 -7.64 -11.96 4.25
C VAL A 129 -6.64 -12.40 5.32
N THR A 130 -5.36 -12.36 4.97
CA THR A 130 -4.26 -12.55 5.92
C THR A 130 -3.72 -11.19 6.35
N LEU A 131 -3.75 -10.92 7.66
CA LEU A 131 -3.13 -9.74 8.24
C LEU A 131 -1.74 -10.10 8.78
N THR A 132 -0.75 -9.36 8.36
CA THR A 132 0.63 -9.46 8.83
C THR A 132 1.14 -8.07 9.18
N GLU A 133 1.97 -7.97 10.19
CA GLU A 133 2.67 -6.73 10.50
C GLU A 133 4.17 -6.94 10.63
N LYS A 134 4.93 -5.92 10.30
CA LYS A 134 6.37 -5.90 10.45
C LYS A 134 6.76 -4.80 11.43
N GLU A 135 7.60 -5.15 12.39
CA GLU A 135 8.26 -4.18 13.25
C GLU A 135 9.24 -3.33 12.44
N GLY A 136 9.14 -2.01 12.61
CA GLY A 136 9.99 -1.04 11.92
C GLY A 136 9.74 -0.94 10.39
N ASN A 137 10.38 0.03 9.77
CA ASN A 137 10.28 0.27 8.33
C ASN A 137 11.26 -0.58 7.52
N PHE A 138 10.89 -0.91 6.29
CA PHE A 138 11.80 -1.52 5.31
C PHE A 138 12.92 -0.56 4.90
N CYS A 139 12.57 0.69 4.80
CA CYS A 139 13.35 1.70 4.14
C CYS A 139 13.14 3.02 4.90
N PRO A 140 13.83 3.25 6.01
CA PRO A 140 13.80 4.55 6.66
C PRO A 140 14.46 5.56 5.72
N CYS A 141 13.66 6.48 5.22
CA CYS A 141 14.08 7.54 4.28
C CYS A 141 13.99 8.89 4.97
#